data_68d64cf2100a6d2f3a36683163cd4f6c
#
_entry.id   68d64cf2100a6d2f3a36683163cd4f6c
#
_cell.length_a   1.000
_cell.length_b   1.000
_cell.length_c   1.000
_cell.angle_alpha   90.00
_cell.angle_beta   90.00
_cell.angle_gamma   90.00
#
_symmetry.space_group_name_H-M   'P 1'
#
loop_
_entity.id
_entity.type
_entity.pdbx_description
1 polymer ?
#
loop_
_entity_poly.entity_id
_entity_poly.type
_entity_poly.pdbx_seq_one_letter_code
_entity_poly.pdbx_strand_id
1 'polypeptide(L)'
;MTFPGLQHVAITVSDLQRSTQWYSRLFGTDPVLDEDEEGGEFHHTVYALDGGMLFGLHTHMGREAKDAFDARRTGLDHISFTLPDSASLEQWGSRLDELGISHSGIKKAHYGSGISFADPDGIALEFFIAPGT
;
A
#
# COMPACT_ATOMS: atom_id res chain seq x y z
N MET A 1 23.64 17.17 -11.03
CA MET A 1 22.78 15.95 -11.06
C MET A 1 21.90 15.95 -9.82
N THR A 2 20.60 15.79 -10.00
CA THR A 2 19.67 15.69 -8.90
C THR A 2 19.48 14.22 -8.51
N PHE A 3 19.14 13.97 -7.27
CA PHE A 3 18.82 12.61 -6.80
C PHE A 3 17.36 12.31 -7.16
N PRO A 4 17.10 11.25 -7.92
CA PRO A 4 15.73 10.95 -8.36
C PRO A 4 14.86 10.46 -7.20
N GLY A 5 13.58 10.83 -7.22
CA GLY A 5 12.59 10.29 -6.32
C GLY A 5 11.94 9.02 -6.88
N LEU A 6 11.10 8.38 -6.08
CA LEU A 6 10.28 7.28 -6.55
C LEU A 6 9.10 7.81 -7.37
N GLN A 7 8.87 7.24 -8.55
CA GLN A 7 7.72 7.58 -9.40
C GLN A 7 6.53 6.68 -9.09
N HIS A 8 6.77 5.38 -8.94
CA HIS A 8 5.71 4.43 -8.57
C HIS A 8 6.30 3.20 -7.87
N VAL A 9 5.42 2.50 -7.17
CA VAL A 9 5.68 1.18 -6.59
C VAL A 9 4.59 0.24 -7.10
N ALA A 10 4.96 -0.96 -7.48
CA ALA A 10 4.02 -2.01 -7.86
C ALA A 10 4.27 -3.25 -6.99
N ILE A 11 3.19 -3.84 -6.53
CA ILE A 11 3.23 -5.09 -5.76
C ILE A 11 2.47 -6.17 -6.50
N THR A 12 2.93 -7.41 -6.37
CA THR A 12 2.20 -8.57 -6.89
C THR A 12 1.24 -9.07 -5.82
N VAL A 13 -0.03 -9.22 -6.22
CA VAL A 13 -1.10 -9.70 -5.35
C VAL A 13 -1.61 -11.05 -5.85
N SER A 14 -2.19 -11.86 -4.98
CA SER A 14 -2.67 -13.20 -5.34
C SER A 14 -4.03 -13.17 -6.05
N ASP A 15 -4.86 -12.17 -5.74
CA ASP A 15 -6.19 -12.00 -6.31
C ASP A 15 -6.43 -10.52 -6.58
N LEU A 16 -6.28 -10.12 -7.85
CA LEU A 16 -6.33 -8.70 -8.24
C LEU A 16 -7.69 -8.07 -7.93
N GLN A 17 -8.80 -8.77 -8.18
CA GLN A 17 -10.13 -8.24 -7.92
C GLN A 17 -10.33 -7.97 -6.43
N ARG A 18 -9.97 -8.93 -5.58
CA ARG A 18 -10.06 -8.78 -4.12
C ARG A 18 -9.19 -7.64 -3.62
N SER A 19 -7.94 -7.60 -4.07
CA SER A 19 -7.01 -6.56 -3.62
C SER A 19 -7.42 -5.18 -4.13
N THR A 20 -7.88 -5.06 -5.38
CA THR A 20 -8.38 -3.80 -5.92
C THR A 20 -9.57 -3.28 -5.12
N GLN A 21 -10.53 -4.13 -4.79
CA GLN A 21 -11.66 -3.73 -3.95
C GLN A 21 -11.20 -3.25 -2.56
N TRP A 22 -10.25 -3.96 -1.97
CA TRP A 22 -9.73 -3.62 -0.65
C TRP A 22 -9.00 -2.28 -0.65
N TYR A 23 -8.08 -2.07 -1.61
CA TYR A 23 -7.33 -0.81 -1.71
C TYR A 23 -8.24 0.37 -2.09
N SER A 24 -9.25 0.15 -2.94
CA SER A 24 -10.22 1.20 -3.27
C SER A 24 -11.01 1.62 -2.03
N ARG A 25 -11.37 0.69 -1.16
CA ARG A 25 -12.02 1.02 0.11
C ARG A 25 -11.07 1.74 1.06
N LEU A 26 -9.83 1.29 1.15
CA LEU A 26 -8.81 1.92 2.00
C LEU A 26 -8.59 3.38 1.57
N PHE A 27 -8.28 3.59 0.30
CA PHE A 27 -7.97 4.91 -0.24
C PHE A 27 -9.21 5.79 -0.44
N GLY A 28 -10.39 5.20 -0.51
CA GLY A 28 -11.63 5.93 -0.78
C GLY A 28 -11.73 6.43 -2.21
N THR A 29 -11.07 5.77 -3.15
CA THR A 29 -11.07 6.13 -4.58
C THR A 29 -10.87 4.88 -5.44
N ASP A 30 -11.26 4.99 -6.70
CA ASP A 30 -11.03 3.95 -7.68
C ASP A 30 -9.64 4.08 -8.32
N PRO A 31 -9.11 3.00 -8.91
CA PRO A 31 -7.85 3.10 -9.66
C PRO A 31 -8.02 4.01 -10.89
N VAL A 32 -6.94 4.68 -11.26
CA VAL A 32 -6.90 5.54 -12.46
C VAL A 32 -6.56 4.72 -13.71
N LEU A 33 -6.09 3.49 -13.54
CA LEU A 33 -5.76 2.58 -14.63
C LEU A 33 -6.15 1.17 -14.21
N ASP A 34 -6.78 0.42 -15.12
CA ASP A 34 -7.20 -0.97 -14.93
C ASP A 34 -7.17 -1.65 -16.29
N GLU A 35 -6.06 -2.30 -16.64
CA GLU A 35 -5.87 -2.87 -17.95
C GLU A 35 -4.87 -4.03 -17.98
N ASP A 36 -4.95 -4.82 -19.05
CA ASP A 36 -3.94 -5.82 -19.38
C ASP A 36 -2.74 -5.13 -20.04
N GLU A 37 -1.54 -5.59 -19.69
CA GLU A 37 -0.33 -5.17 -20.35
C GLU A 37 -0.09 -5.94 -21.66
N GLU A 38 0.90 -5.50 -22.45
CA GLU A 38 1.25 -6.08 -23.73
C GLU A 38 1.30 -7.60 -23.71
N GLY A 39 0.61 -8.24 -24.68
CA GLY A 39 0.57 -9.67 -24.77
C GLY A 39 -0.30 -10.37 -23.74
N GLY A 40 -0.98 -9.64 -22.86
CA GLY A 40 -1.82 -10.22 -21.82
C GLY A 40 -1.06 -10.99 -20.76
N GLU A 41 0.25 -10.74 -20.61
CA GLU A 41 1.09 -11.46 -19.66
C GLU A 41 0.77 -11.12 -18.21
N PHE A 42 0.29 -9.92 -17.95
CA PHE A 42 -0.18 -9.51 -16.62
C PHE A 42 -1.27 -8.45 -16.72
N HIS A 43 -2.08 -8.41 -15.68
CA HIS A 43 -3.11 -7.40 -15.50
C HIS A 43 -2.75 -6.53 -14.31
N HIS A 44 -3.04 -5.23 -14.40
CA HIS A 44 -2.75 -4.33 -13.30
C HIS A 44 -3.83 -3.27 -13.10
N THR A 45 -3.90 -2.82 -11.85
CA THR A 45 -4.64 -1.61 -11.47
C THR A 45 -3.67 -0.64 -10.83
N VAL A 46 -3.87 0.65 -11.06
CA VAL A 46 -2.95 1.69 -10.57
C VAL A 46 -3.75 2.79 -9.89
N TYR A 47 -3.29 3.21 -8.73
CA TYR A 47 -3.84 4.33 -7.97
C TYR A 47 -2.90 5.53 -8.07
N ALA A 48 -3.48 6.72 -8.19
CA ALA A 48 -2.75 7.97 -8.04
C ALA A 48 -2.78 8.38 -6.57
N LEU A 49 -1.61 8.48 -5.96
CA LEU A 49 -1.47 8.92 -4.57
C LEU A 49 -1.23 10.44 -4.53
N ASP A 50 -1.50 11.04 -3.38
CA ASP A 50 -1.17 12.44 -3.15
C ASP A 50 0.34 12.64 -3.34
N GLY A 51 0.72 13.77 -3.91
CA GLY A 51 2.13 14.06 -4.21
C GLY A 51 2.62 13.53 -5.54
N GLY A 52 1.77 12.88 -6.33
CA GLY A 52 2.10 12.45 -7.70
C GLY A 52 2.71 11.08 -7.83
N MET A 53 2.91 10.36 -6.73
CA MET A 53 3.39 8.99 -6.77
C MET A 53 2.25 8.04 -7.15
N LEU A 54 2.56 6.99 -7.91
CA LEU A 54 1.60 5.95 -8.28
C LEU A 54 1.84 4.67 -7.48
N PHE A 55 0.76 3.92 -7.28
CA PHE A 55 0.78 2.65 -6.57
C PHE A 55 0.03 1.61 -7.39
N GLY A 56 0.73 0.55 -7.82
CA GLY A 56 0.19 -0.46 -8.71
C GLY A 56 0.02 -1.82 -8.06
N LEU A 57 -1.04 -2.51 -8.46
CA LEU A 57 -1.31 -3.90 -8.12
C LEU A 57 -1.18 -4.73 -9.39
N HIS A 58 -0.43 -5.83 -9.34
CA HIS A 58 -0.16 -6.68 -10.49
C HIS A 58 -0.52 -8.13 -10.21
N THR A 59 -1.03 -8.83 -11.24
CA THR A 59 -1.08 -10.28 -11.27
C THR A 59 -0.45 -10.77 -12.57
N HIS A 60 0.14 -11.96 -12.54
CA HIS A 60 0.86 -12.52 -13.66
C HIS A 60 0.16 -13.79 -14.15
N MET A 61 -0.17 -13.84 -15.44
CA MET A 61 -0.83 -14.99 -16.07
C MET A 61 0.07 -16.22 -16.03
N GLY A 62 -0.47 -17.35 -15.59
CA GLY A 62 0.26 -18.62 -15.52
C GLY A 62 1.27 -18.72 -14.38
N ARG A 63 1.38 -17.70 -13.56
CA ARG A 63 2.27 -17.68 -12.37
C ARG A 63 1.56 -16.96 -11.23
N GLU A 64 0.42 -17.49 -10.84
CA GLU A 64 -0.26 -16.92 -9.67
C GLU A 64 0.62 -17.04 -8.44
N ALA A 65 0.68 -15.98 -7.68
CA ALA A 65 1.43 -15.95 -6.42
C ALA A 65 0.77 -16.91 -5.42
N LYS A 66 1.53 -17.91 -4.98
CA LYS A 66 1.07 -18.92 -4.02
C LYS A 66 1.77 -18.80 -2.68
N ASP A 67 2.83 -18.01 -2.63
CA ASP A 67 3.60 -17.81 -1.42
C ASP A 67 2.94 -16.75 -0.56
N ALA A 68 2.96 -16.95 0.75
CA ALA A 68 2.60 -15.92 1.70
C ALA A 68 3.68 -14.84 1.72
N PHE A 69 3.27 -13.58 1.91
CA PHE A 69 4.22 -12.50 2.13
C PHE A 69 5.04 -12.74 3.40
N ASP A 70 6.32 -12.48 3.32
CA ASP A 70 7.24 -12.56 4.46
C ASP A 70 8.24 -11.41 4.37
N ALA A 71 8.14 -10.46 5.31
CA ALA A 71 9.02 -9.29 5.37
C ALA A 71 10.49 -9.65 5.58
N ARG A 72 10.78 -10.87 6.04
CA ARG A 72 12.16 -11.33 6.27
C ARG A 72 12.85 -11.82 5.01
N ARG A 73 12.10 -11.99 3.91
CA ARG A 73 12.70 -12.35 2.62
C ARG A 73 13.41 -11.14 2.02
N THR A 74 14.48 -11.38 1.28
CA THR A 74 15.15 -10.31 0.53
C THR A 74 14.15 -9.69 -0.45
N GLY A 75 13.99 -8.37 -0.37
CA GLY A 75 13.05 -7.62 -1.21
C GLY A 75 12.25 -6.63 -0.38
N LEU A 76 10.94 -6.64 -0.55
CA LEU A 76 10.05 -5.72 0.15
C LEU A 76 9.90 -6.11 1.61
N ASP A 77 10.17 -5.17 2.53
CA ASP A 77 9.85 -5.31 3.95
C ASP A 77 8.45 -4.77 4.22
N HIS A 78 8.19 -3.52 3.88
CA HIS A 78 6.88 -2.89 4.04
C HIS A 78 6.77 -1.66 3.15
N ILE A 79 5.56 -1.13 3.04
CA ILE A 79 5.28 0.13 2.33
C ILE A 79 4.72 1.11 3.34
N SER A 80 5.29 2.31 3.38
CA SER A 80 4.87 3.38 4.26
C SER A 80 4.23 4.51 3.46
N PHE A 81 3.00 4.88 3.83
CA PHE A 81 2.29 6.02 3.26
C PHE A 81 2.47 7.22 4.19
N THR A 82 2.89 8.34 3.64
CA THR A 82 3.14 9.53 4.44
C THR A 82 1.85 10.28 4.77
N LEU A 83 1.74 10.75 5.99
CA LEU A 83 0.68 11.64 6.44
C LEU A 83 1.29 12.95 6.95
N PRO A 84 0.53 14.05 6.91
CA PRO A 84 1.09 15.35 7.27
C PRO A 84 1.27 15.58 8.78
N ASP A 85 0.43 14.99 9.63
CA ASP A 85 0.40 15.32 11.06
C ASP A 85 -0.26 14.24 11.92
N SER A 86 -0.18 14.42 13.23
CA SER A 86 -0.77 13.53 14.22
C SER A 86 -2.29 13.40 14.11
N ALA A 87 -2.99 14.49 13.76
CA ALA A 87 -4.43 14.45 13.58
C ALA A 87 -4.82 13.54 12.42
N SER A 88 -4.10 13.60 11.31
CA SER A 88 -4.30 12.71 10.18
C SER A 88 -4.04 11.25 10.57
N LEU A 89 -3.02 11.00 11.37
CA LEU A 89 -2.70 9.65 11.83
C LEU A 89 -3.85 9.06 12.67
N GLU A 90 -4.42 9.86 13.58
CA GLU A 90 -5.57 9.45 14.37
C GLU A 90 -6.80 9.18 13.49
N GLN A 91 -7.04 10.03 12.50
CA GLN A 91 -8.15 9.86 11.56
C GLN A 91 -8.01 8.56 10.76
N TRP A 92 -6.81 8.24 10.31
CA TRP A 92 -6.55 6.99 9.60
C TRP A 92 -6.68 5.76 10.50
N GLY A 93 -6.30 5.87 11.78
CA GLY A 93 -6.56 4.82 12.76
C GLY A 93 -8.05 4.53 12.90
N SER A 94 -8.87 5.58 13.01
CA SER A 94 -10.32 5.45 13.07
C SER A 94 -10.91 4.86 11.79
N ARG A 95 -10.38 5.26 10.63
CA ARG A 95 -10.84 4.70 9.35
C ARG A 95 -10.51 3.22 9.23
N LEU A 96 -9.33 2.78 9.66
CA LEU A 96 -8.99 1.36 9.69
C LEU A 96 -10.00 0.58 10.55
N ASP A 97 -10.36 1.12 11.70
CA ASP A 97 -11.39 0.53 12.57
C ASP A 97 -12.74 0.43 11.86
N GLU A 98 -13.18 1.49 11.21
CA GLU A 98 -14.44 1.52 10.45
C GLU A 98 -14.46 0.49 9.32
N LEU A 99 -13.32 0.27 8.67
CA LEU A 99 -13.18 -0.70 7.60
C LEU A 99 -12.99 -2.14 8.10
N GLY A 100 -12.88 -2.33 9.42
CA GLY A 100 -12.66 -3.65 10.01
C GLY A 100 -11.25 -4.19 9.79
N ILE A 101 -10.28 -3.31 9.57
CA ILE A 101 -8.88 -3.68 9.34
C ILE A 101 -8.14 -3.67 10.67
N SER A 102 -7.59 -4.82 11.05
CA SER A 102 -6.75 -4.93 12.25
C SER A 102 -5.45 -4.14 12.07
N HIS A 103 -5.02 -3.46 13.14
CA HIS A 103 -3.81 -2.64 13.10
C HIS A 103 -3.12 -2.59 14.46
N SER A 104 -1.90 -2.05 14.48
CA SER A 104 -1.07 -1.98 15.69
C SER A 104 -1.51 -0.92 16.71
N GLY A 105 -2.39 0.00 16.33
CA GLY A 105 -2.52 1.27 17.02
C GLY A 105 -1.33 2.18 16.73
N ILE A 106 -1.37 3.41 17.25
CA ILE A 106 -0.28 4.38 17.04
C ILE A 106 0.94 3.97 17.84
N LYS A 107 2.06 3.79 17.17
CA LYS A 107 3.38 3.54 17.77
C LYS A 107 4.26 4.78 17.59
N LYS A 108 4.84 5.25 18.68
CA LYS A 108 5.69 6.44 18.69
C LYS A 108 7.15 6.03 18.82
N ALA A 109 8.01 6.62 17.99
CA ALA A 109 9.45 6.45 18.03
C ALA A 109 10.12 7.81 17.86
N HIS A 110 11.43 7.89 18.15
CA HIS A 110 12.15 9.15 18.00
C HIS A 110 12.22 9.63 16.53
N TYR A 111 12.12 8.71 15.58
CA TYR A 111 12.18 9.00 14.14
C TYR A 111 10.80 9.20 13.50
N GLY A 112 9.73 9.17 14.27
CA GLY A 112 8.38 9.39 13.79
C GLY A 112 7.36 8.47 14.46
N SER A 113 6.11 8.58 14.03
CA SER A 113 5.00 7.76 14.55
C SER A 113 4.24 7.12 13.42
N GLY A 114 3.69 5.94 13.66
CA GLY A 114 2.99 5.20 12.62
C GLY A 114 1.95 4.23 13.14
N ILE A 115 1.15 3.72 12.21
CA ILE A 115 0.20 2.63 12.40
C ILE A 115 0.52 1.56 11.37
N SER A 116 0.74 0.33 11.83
CA SER A 116 1.02 -0.82 10.95
C SER A 116 -0.21 -1.69 10.79
N PHE A 117 -0.41 -2.17 9.57
CA PHE A 117 -1.50 -3.07 9.21
C PHE A 117 -1.05 -3.92 8.02
N ALA A 118 -1.93 -4.75 7.49
CA ALA A 118 -1.60 -5.62 6.37
C ALA A 118 -2.73 -5.63 5.36
N ASP A 119 -2.36 -5.87 4.09
CA ASP A 119 -3.32 -6.03 3.01
C ASP A 119 -3.88 -7.47 2.96
N PRO A 120 -4.78 -7.81 2.01
CA PRO A 120 -5.35 -9.17 1.94
C PRO A 120 -4.33 -10.30 1.75
N ASP A 121 -3.17 -10.01 1.19
CA ASP A 121 -2.08 -10.99 1.02
C ASP A 121 -1.09 -10.98 2.19
N GLY A 122 -1.36 -10.21 3.23
CA GLY A 122 -0.47 -10.05 4.36
C GLY A 122 0.71 -9.13 4.11
N ILE A 123 0.69 -8.38 3.00
CA ILE A 123 1.77 -7.42 2.70
C ILE A 123 1.72 -6.29 3.74
N ALA A 124 2.88 -6.04 4.36
CA ALA A 124 3.00 -5.08 5.44
C ALA A 124 2.89 -3.64 4.94
N LEU A 125 1.98 -2.90 5.54
CA LEU A 125 1.70 -1.49 5.22
C LEU A 125 1.76 -0.67 6.49
N GLU A 126 2.05 0.63 6.36
CA GLU A 126 1.91 1.56 7.47
C GLU A 126 1.52 2.96 6.99
N PHE A 127 0.87 3.70 7.85
CA PHE A 127 0.78 5.15 7.78
C PHE A 127 1.80 5.74 8.73
N PHE A 128 2.51 6.76 8.28
CA PHE A 128 3.65 7.28 9.02
C PHE A 128 3.73 8.80 8.96
N ILE A 129 4.12 9.41 10.08
CA ILE A 129 4.41 10.84 10.16
C ILE A 129 5.83 11.06 10.65
N ALA A 130 6.47 12.12 10.14
CA ALA A 130 7.79 12.52 10.59
C ALA A 130 7.76 13.02 12.04
N PRO A 131 8.91 13.01 12.76
CA PRO A 131 8.95 13.52 14.12
C PRO A 131 8.63 15.02 14.17
N GLY A 132 7.94 15.44 15.22
CA GLY A 132 7.56 16.84 15.43
C GLY A 132 6.35 17.32 14.63
N THR A 133 5.57 16.39 14.06
CA THR A 133 4.38 16.75 13.26
C THR A 133 3.05 16.25 13.85
#